data_87c83797194b2cf69dc8dace3bbf45ea
#
_entry.id   87c83797194b2cf69dc8dace3bbf45ea
#
_cell.length_a   1.000
_cell.length_b   1.000
_cell.length_c   1.000
_cell.angle_alpha   90.00
_cell.angle_beta   90.00
_cell.angle_gamma   90.00
#
_symmetry.space_group_name_H-M   'P 1'
#
loop_
_entity.id
_entity.type
_entity.pdbx_description
1 polymer ?
#
loop_
_entity_poly.entity_id
_entity_poly.type
_entity_poly.pdbx_seq_one_letter_code
_entity_poly.pdbx_strand_id
1 'polypeptide(L)'
;MSQASPGRVLEIHGAQLYVEDHGAGAPLVLVHGGLGSSVEWSPVILLLADQFRVITPDSRGHGRSTNPSGQLSYPTLADDLAALIAALELDRPVVAGWSDGGQVTLELAVRHPGAAGPIIVGGAYPDFAGTGLRETHRQLLGADPAGVPDLHHLDAELGEVADEIKALHHGGAHHWPTLIQETASMWLDYPGLSPDRIAAIGHPALVLAGDRDEIIPLDLSIALYRALPHAELSVSPFADHIAPTTPERAGPFAAAIADFARRHTTA
;
A
#
# COMPACT_ATOMS: atom_id res chain seq x y z
N MET A 1 -19.44 8.05 -18.04
CA MET A 1 -18.13 8.59 -17.60
C MET A 1 -18.39 9.31 -16.29
N SER A 2 -18.11 8.65 -15.16
CA SER A 2 -18.18 9.29 -13.85
C SER A 2 -17.08 10.37 -13.79
N GLN A 3 -17.44 11.62 -13.51
CA GLN A 3 -16.45 12.68 -13.33
C GLN A 3 -15.69 12.34 -12.06
N ALA A 4 -14.37 12.18 -12.17
CA ALA A 4 -13.49 12.17 -11.01
C ALA A 4 -13.76 13.43 -10.19
N SER A 5 -14.11 13.29 -8.91
CA SER A 5 -14.11 14.43 -8.00
C SER A 5 -12.67 14.96 -7.92
N PRO A 6 -12.48 16.28 -7.97
CA PRO A 6 -11.14 16.82 -7.74
C PRO A 6 -10.65 16.33 -6.39
N GLY A 7 -9.40 15.89 -6.33
CA GLY A 7 -8.78 15.46 -5.08
C GLY A 7 -8.83 16.57 -4.03
N ARG A 8 -8.90 16.19 -2.78
CA ARG A 8 -8.94 17.13 -1.63
C ARG A 8 -7.82 16.83 -0.65
N VAL A 9 -7.49 17.82 0.14
CA VAL A 9 -6.50 17.71 1.22
C VAL A 9 -7.21 17.72 2.56
N LEU A 10 -6.83 16.80 3.44
CA LEU A 10 -7.31 16.71 4.81
C LEU A 10 -6.15 16.85 5.78
N GLU A 11 -6.34 17.55 6.88
CA GLU A 11 -5.35 17.63 7.94
C GLU A 11 -5.51 16.43 8.88
N ILE A 12 -4.51 15.57 8.91
CA ILE A 12 -4.47 14.34 9.71
C ILE A 12 -3.16 14.30 10.48
N HIS A 13 -3.22 14.29 11.80
CA HIS A 13 -2.06 14.22 12.69
C HIS A 13 -0.93 15.21 12.32
N GLY A 14 -1.34 16.46 11.97
CA GLY A 14 -0.42 17.53 11.59
C GLY A 14 0.17 17.41 10.19
N ALA A 15 -0.18 16.39 9.40
CA ALA A 15 0.16 16.30 7.99
C ALA A 15 -1.05 16.66 7.12
N GLN A 16 -0.78 17.19 5.94
CA GLN A 16 -1.79 17.39 4.90
C GLN A 16 -1.80 16.15 4.00
N LEU A 17 -2.86 15.32 4.10
CA LEU A 17 -3.03 14.13 3.29
C LEU A 17 -3.95 14.43 2.12
N TYR A 18 -3.45 14.18 0.92
CA TYR A 18 -4.23 14.27 -0.31
C TYR A 18 -5.02 12.98 -0.52
N VAL A 19 -6.25 13.10 -0.99
CA VAL A 19 -7.12 11.95 -1.26
C VAL A 19 -7.97 12.21 -2.51
N GLU A 20 -8.10 11.20 -3.36
CA GLU A 20 -9.04 11.18 -4.48
C GLU A 20 -10.23 10.28 -4.14
N ASP A 21 -11.39 10.58 -4.75
CA ASP A 21 -12.66 9.90 -4.51
C ASP A 21 -13.35 9.67 -5.87
N HIS A 22 -13.55 8.42 -6.26
CA HIS A 22 -14.02 8.02 -7.58
C HIS A 22 -15.22 7.10 -7.47
N GLY A 23 -16.22 7.29 -8.34
CA GLY A 23 -17.41 6.44 -8.40
C GLY A 23 -18.38 6.66 -7.25
N ALA A 24 -19.18 5.65 -6.99
CA ALA A 24 -20.20 5.63 -5.94
C ALA A 24 -20.51 4.20 -5.50
N GLY A 25 -21.10 4.01 -4.33
CA GLY A 25 -21.45 2.69 -3.78
C GLY A 25 -20.70 2.38 -2.49
N ALA A 26 -20.45 1.09 -2.25
CA ALA A 26 -19.72 0.65 -1.07
C ALA A 26 -18.29 1.19 -1.07
N PRO A 27 -17.78 1.72 0.06
CA PRO A 27 -16.47 2.33 0.10
C PRO A 27 -15.35 1.27 0.03
N LEU A 28 -14.39 1.54 -0.86
CA LEU A 28 -13.18 0.76 -1.08
C LEU A 28 -11.97 1.70 -1.04
N VAL A 29 -11.11 1.55 -0.05
CA VAL A 29 -9.88 2.33 0.08
C VAL A 29 -8.72 1.57 -0.51
N LEU A 30 -7.96 2.18 -1.44
CA LEU A 30 -6.78 1.59 -2.07
C LEU A 30 -5.52 2.32 -1.60
N VAL A 31 -4.62 1.60 -0.95
CA VAL A 31 -3.37 2.14 -0.37
C VAL A 31 -2.19 1.73 -1.23
N HIS A 32 -1.46 2.73 -1.75
CA HIS A 32 -0.36 2.55 -2.70
C HIS A 32 0.90 1.94 -2.04
N GLY A 33 1.81 1.45 -2.87
CA GLY A 33 3.11 0.93 -2.48
C GLY A 33 4.14 2.00 -2.12
N GLY A 34 5.31 1.57 -1.69
CA GLY A 34 6.44 2.45 -1.38
C GLY A 34 6.89 3.22 -2.62
N LEU A 35 7.33 4.47 -2.42
CA LEU A 35 7.75 5.40 -3.48
C LEU A 35 6.66 5.72 -4.51
N GLY A 36 5.43 5.25 -4.30
CA GLY A 36 4.30 5.48 -5.18
C GLY A 36 3.37 6.60 -4.71
N SER A 37 2.18 6.64 -5.29
CA SER A 37 1.09 7.53 -4.92
C SER A 37 -0.26 6.95 -5.37
N SER A 38 -1.36 7.64 -5.08
CA SER A 38 -2.70 7.27 -5.58
C SER A 38 -2.75 7.02 -7.09
N VAL A 39 -1.86 7.62 -7.87
CA VAL A 39 -1.78 7.47 -9.33
C VAL A 39 -1.51 6.03 -9.75
N GLU A 40 -0.81 5.23 -8.93
CA GLU A 40 -0.55 3.81 -9.21
C GLU A 40 -1.84 3.00 -9.41
N TRP A 41 -2.89 3.38 -8.69
CA TRP A 41 -4.17 2.69 -8.76
C TRP A 41 -5.03 3.07 -9.98
N SER A 42 -4.57 4.01 -10.83
CA SER A 42 -5.36 4.48 -11.98
C SER A 42 -5.91 3.34 -12.86
N PRO A 43 -5.15 2.28 -13.21
CA PRO A 43 -5.69 1.17 -14.00
C PRO A 43 -6.78 0.38 -13.27
N VAL A 44 -6.65 0.21 -11.96
CA VAL A 44 -7.61 -0.51 -11.11
C VAL A 44 -8.86 0.34 -10.86
N ILE A 45 -8.69 1.65 -10.61
CA ILE A 45 -9.81 2.59 -10.43
C ILE A 45 -10.77 2.54 -11.61
N LEU A 46 -10.24 2.55 -12.85
CA LEU A 46 -11.05 2.49 -14.08
C LEU A 46 -11.94 1.24 -14.15
N LEU A 47 -11.53 0.15 -13.50
CA LEU A 47 -12.25 -1.13 -13.50
C LEU A 47 -13.21 -1.28 -12.32
N LEU A 48 -13.04 -0.47 -11.26
CA LEU A 48 -13.78 -0.60 -10.01
C LEU A 48 -14.78 0.54 -9.74
N ALA A 49 -14.54 1.74 -10.27
CA ALA A 49 -15.31 2.94 -9.94
C ALA A 49 -16.80 2.89 -10.41
N ASP A 50 -17.15 1.99 -11.31
CA ASP A 50 -18.54 1.76 -11.71
C ASP A 50 -19.32 0.93 -10.66
N GLN A 51 -18.63 0.26 -9.73
CA GLN A 51 -19.22 -0.65 -8.75
C GLN A 51 -19.01 -0.19 -7.30
N PHE A 52 -17.96 0.58 -7.04
CA PHE A 52 -17.54 1.00 -5.72
C PHE A 52 -17.26 2.50 -5.67
N ARG A 53 -17.40 3.07 -4.48
CA ARG A 53 -16.79 4.36 -4.17
C ARG A 53 -15.32 4.10 -3.82
N VAL A 54 -14.42 4.36 -4.75
CA VAL A 54 -12.98 4.09 -4.63
C VAL A 54 -12.28 5.32 -4.09
N ILE A 55 -11.63 5.17 -2.95
CA ILE A 55 -10.88 6.23 -2.25
C ILE A 55 -9.39 5.88 -2.31
N THR A 56 -8.57 6.80 -2.83
CA THR A 56 -7.13 6.61 -2.99
C THR A 56 -6.37 7.74 -2.32
N PRO A 57 -5.88 7.54 -1.08
CA PRO A 57 -5.02 8.51 -0.43
C PRO A 57 -3.59 8.43 -0.98
N ASP A 58 -2.91 9.59 -1.01
CA ASP A 58 -1.46 9.65 -0.98
C ASP A 58 -1.01 9.52 0.48
N SER A 59 -0.20 8.54 0.80
CA SER A 59 0.33 8.32 2.14
C SER A 59 1.22 9.49 2.57
N ARG A 60 1.36 9.71 3.87
CA ARG A 60 2.27 10.72 4.44
C ARG A 60 3.62 10.72 3.72
N GLY A 61 4.11 11.90 3.28
CA GLY A 61 5.38 12.08 2.59
C GLY A 61 5.38 11.66 1.12
N HIS A 62 4.34 10.99 0.64
CA HIS A 62 4.22 10.52 -0.73
C HIS A 62 3.25 11.36 -1.55
N GLY A 63 3.39 11.30 -2.87
CA GLY A 63 2.49 12.00 -3.77
C GLY A 63 2.36 13.48 -3.45
N ARG A 64 1.13 13.93 -3.23
CA ARG A 64 0.79 15.32 -2.87
C ARG A 64 0.65 15.54 -1.37
N SER A 65 0.91 14.51 -0.56
CA SER A 65 0.85 14.55 0.90
C SER A 65 2.15 15.03 1.52
N THR A 66 2.05 15.77 2.64
CA THR A 66 3.21 16.28 3.37
C THR A 66 3.65 15.34 4.49
N ASN A 67 4.91 15.48 4.94
CA ASN A 67 5.41 14.85 6.16
C ASN A 67 6.22 15.83 7.02
N PRO A 68 5.56 16.69 7.81
CA PRO A 68 6.26 17.67 8.64
C PRO A 68 7.06 17.04 9.78
N SER A 69 6.82 15.78 10.12
CA SER A 69 7.58 15.08 11.17
C SER A 69 8.97 14.65 10.72
N GLY A 70 9.19 14.48 9.40
CA GLY A 70 10.43 13.94 8.87
C GLY A 70 10.68 12.47 9.24
N GLN A 71 9.62 11.74 9.61
CA GLN A 71 9.71 10.32 9.96
C GLN A 71 8.58 9.54 9.31
N LEU A 72 8.90 8.35 8.81
CA LEU A 72 7.93 7.37 8.31
C LEU A 72 8.03 6.08 9.12
N SER A 73 6.87 5.48 9.36
CA SER A 73 6.77 4.11 9.88
C SER A 73 5.41 3.52 9.49
N TYR A 74 5.34 2.22 9.27
CA TYR A 74 4.06 1.54 9.00
C TYR A 74 3.01 1.79 10.09
N PRO A 75 3.36 1.77 11.40
CA PRO A 75 2.42 2.17 12.45
C PRO A 75 1.86 3.59 12.28
N THR A 76 2.71 4.58 11.95
CA THR A 76 2.26 5.97 11.74
C THR A 76 1.35 6.07 10.51
N LEU A 77 1.70 5.40 9.41
CA LEU A 77 0.87 5.37 8.20
C LEU A 77 -0.49 4.70 8.46
N ALA A 78 -0.52 3.66 9.28
CA ALA A 78 -1.76 3.00 9.69
C ALA A 78 -2.63 3.88 10.60
N ASP A 79 -2.02 4.63 11.53
CA ASP A 79 -2.72 5.59 12.38
C ASP A 79 -3.33 6.73 11.53
N ASP A 80 -2.59 7.22 10.54
CA ASP A 80 -3.09 8.23 9.60
C ASP A 80 -4.26 7.69 8.76
N LEU A 81 -4.14 6.45 8.28
CA LEU A 81 -5.20 5.81 7.49
C LEU A 81 -6.49 5.63 8.32
N ALA A 82 -6.38 5.22 9.58
CA ALA A 82 -7.51 5.10 10.48
C ALA A 82 -8.19 6.46 10.70
N ALA A 83 -7.41 7.52 10.93
CA ALA A 83 -7.92 8.87 11.11
C ALA A 83 -8.55 9.42 9.81
N LEU A 84 -7.97 9.11 8.64
CA LEU A 84 -8.53 9.45 7.34
C LEU A 84 -9.89 8.78 7.11
N ILE A 85 -10.00 7.48 7.39
CA ILE A 85 -11.26 6.72 7.30
C ILE A 85 -12.34 7.38 8.17
N ALA A 86 -11.99 7.76 9.41
CA ALA A 86 -12.90 8.46 10.32
C ALA A 86 -13.28 9.85 9.81
N ALA A 87 -12.32 10.64 9.32
CA ALA A 87 -12.56 11.99 8.79
C ALA A 87 -13.43 11.99 7.52
N LEU A 88 -13.40 10.91 6.75
CA LEU A 88 -14.24 10.68 5.57
C LEU A 88 -15.61 10.07 5.92
N GLU A 89 -15.87 9.80 7.20
CA GLU A 89 -17.09 9.17 7.71
C GLU A 89 -17.38 7.82 7.01
N LEU A 90 -16.32 7.02 6.73
CA LEU A 90 -16.48 5.72 6.10
C LEU A 90 -16.78 4.67 7.18
N ASP A 91 -17.92 3.99 7.03
CA ASP A 91 -18.29 2.92 7.95
C ASP A 91 -17.65 1.60 7.51
N ARG A 92 -16.58 1.21 8.20
CA ARG A 92 -15.84 -0.04 8.01
C ARG A 92 -15.61 -0.40 6.53
N PRO A 93 -14.91 0.47 5.76
CA PRO A 93 -14.69 0.24 4.34
C PRO A 93 -13.86 -1.03 4.11
N VAL A 94 -13.94 -1.59 2.90
CA VAL A 94 -12.90 -2.51 2.44
C VAL A 94 -11.60 -1.72 2.28
N VAL A 95 -10.52 -2.21 2.85
CA VAL A 95 -9.19 -1.58 2.69
C VAL A 95 -8.29 -2.55 1.94
N ALA A 96 -7.79 -2.12 0.78
CA ALA A 96 -6.89 -2.89 -0.06
C ALA A 96 -5.55 -2.15 -0.18
N GLY A 97 -4.46 -2.81 0.17
CA GLY A 97 -3.11 -2.26 0.04
C GLY A 97 -2.20 -3.18 -0.75
N TRP A 98 -1.26 -2.57 -1.47
CA TRP A 98 -0.22 -3.29 -2.20
C TRP A 98 1.17 -2.89 -1.71
N SER A 99 2.08 -3.86 -1.56
CA SER A 99 3.45 -3.64 -1.09
C SER A 99 3.46 -2.94 0.29
N ASP A 100 4.04 -1.74 0.42
CA ASP A 100 3.96 -0.95 1.65
C ASP A 100 2.51 -0.70 2.07
N GLY A 101 1.60 -0.44 1.12
CA GLY A 101 0.17 -0.33 1.40
C GLY A 101 -0.42 -1.59 2.01
N GLY A 102 0.08 -2.77 1.62
CA GLY A 102 -0.28 -4.06 2.22
C GLY A 102 0.17 -4.14 3.68
N GLN A 103 1.40 -3.70 3.98
CA GLN A 103 1.90 -3.62 5.36
C GLN A 103 1.14 -2.60 6.20
N VAL A 104 0.81 -1.44 5.64
CA VAL A 104 -0.06 -0.43 6.28
C VAL A 104 -1.43 -1.03 6.61
N THR A 105 -2.00 -1.81 5.69
CA THR A 105 -3.30 -2.48 5.89
C THR A 105 -3.24 -3.53 7.02
N LEU A 106 -2.16 -4.29 7.12
CA LEU A 106 -1.93 -5.22 8.24
C LEU A 106 -1.78 -4.49 9.58
N GLU A 107 -0.98 -3.41 9.62
CA GLU A 107 -0.84 -2.58 10.83
C GLU A 107 -2.18 -1.93 11.21
N LEU A 108 -2.96 -1.45 10.24
CA LEU A 108 -4.31 -0.92 10.48
C LEU A 108 -5.20 -1.96 11.16
N ALA A 109 -5.24 -3.20 10.62
CA ALA A 109 -6.07 -4.27 11.15
C ALA A 109 -5.69 -4.65 12.60
N VAL A 110 -4.41 -4.58 12.92
CA VAL A 110 -3.90 -4.89 14.27
C VAL A 110 -4.12 -3.74 15.25
N ARG A 111 -3.87 -2.50 14.83
CA ARG A 111 -3.90 -1.32 15.71
C ARG A 111 -5.28 -0.72 15.86
N HIS A 112 -6.07 -0.77 14.79
CA HIS A 112 -7.40 -0.16 14.69
C HIS A 112 -8.43 -1.15 14.13
N PRO A 113 -8.70 -2.27 14.84
CA PRO A 113 -9.55 -3.36 14.32
C PRO A 113 -10.99 -2.95 14.00
N GLY A 114 -11.42 -1.80 14.48
CA GLY A 114 -12.74 -1.23 14.16
C GLY A 114 -12.75 -0.30 12.93
N ALA A 115 -11.60 0.13 12.42
CA ALA A 115 -11.54 1.12 11.36
C ALA A 115 -11.86 0.55 9.97
N ALA A 116 -11.46 -0.70 9.70
CA ALA A 116 -11.76 -1.38 8.45
C ALA A 116 -12.82 -2.49 8.64
N GLY A 117 -13.51 -2.83 7.57
CA GLY A 117 -14.25 -4.08 7.40
C GLY A 117 -13.32 -5.18 6.89
N PRO A 118 -13.60 -5.78 5.73
CA PRO A 118 -12.70 -6.73 5.08
C PRO A 118 -11.39 -6.05 4.65
N ILE A 119 -10.28 -6.80 4.67
CA ILE A 119 -8.98 -6.31 4.25
C ILE A 119 -8.44 -7.09 3.05
N ILE A 120 -7.70 -6.42 2.19
CA ILE A 120 -7.00 -7.03 1.07
C ILE A 120 -5.53 -6.62 1.17
N VAL A 121 -4.65 -7.60 1.24
CA VAL A 121 -3.22 -7.39 1.43
C VAL A 121 -2.46 -8.06 0.28
N GLY A 122 -1.83 -7.27 -0.55
CA GLY A 122 -1.09 -7.75 -1.69
C GLY A 122 0.38 -7.36 -1.64
N GLY A 123 1.26 -8.21 -2.17
CA GLY A 123 2.70 -7.95 -2.16
C GLY A 123 3.23 -7.65 -0.75
N ALA A 124 2.72 -8.34 0.27
CA ALA A 124 3.04 -8.13 1.68
C ALA A 124 3.51 -9.43 2.35
N TYR A 125 4.02 -9.31 3.55
CA TYR A 125 4.68 -10.42 4.26
C TYR A 125 4.28 -10.44 5.75
N PRO A 126 4.30 -11.62 6.41
CA PRO A 126 3.88 -11.72 7.80
C PRO A 126 4.92 -11.17 8.79
N ASP A 127 6.20 -11.43 8.55
CA ASP A 127 7.30 -11.16 9.49
C ASP A 127 8.57 -10.80 8.71
N PHE A 128 9.39 -9.91 9.24
CA PHE A 128 10.68 -9.57 8.66
C PHE A 128 11.78 -10.57 9.03
N ALA A 129 11.61 -11.28 10.16
CA ALA A 129 12.65 -12.17 10.66
C ALA A 129 12.84 -13.39 9.74
N GLY A 130 14.05 -13.55 9.23
CA GLY A 130 14.42 -14.70 8.40
C GLY A 130 13.93 -14.66 6.94
N THR A 131 13.25 -13.61 6.50
CA THR A 131 12.74 -13.51 5.11
C THR A 131 13.77 -13.05 4.09
N GLY A 132 14.86 -12.43 4.53
CA GLY A 132 15.83 -11.78 3.64
C GLY A 132 15.39 -10.40 3.10
N LEU A 133 14.14 -9.99 3.32
CA LEU A 133 13.60 -8.75 2.76
C LEU A 133 14.38 -7.49 3.16
N ARG A 134 14.89 -7.44 4.40
CA ARG A 134 15.72 -6.31 4.82
C ARG A 134 16.97 -6.18 3.97
N GLU A 135 17.56 -7.30 3.57
CA GLU A 135 18.71 -7.31 2.67
C GLU A 135 18.30 -6.94 1.24
N THR A 136 17.15 -7.41 0.78
CA THR A 136 16.58 -7.00 -0.52
C THR A 136 16.37 -5.48 -0.57
N HIS A 137 15.77 -4.89 0.47
CA HIS A 137 15.59 -3.43 0.55
C HIS A 137 16.93 -2.70 0.63
N ARG A 138 17.91 -3.24 1.39
CA ARG A 138 19.26 -2.66 1.47
C ARG A 138 19.93 -2.64 0.09
N GLN A 139 19.81 -3.71 -0.66
CA GLN A 139 20.38 -3.82 -2.01
C GLN A 139 19.68 -2.87 -2.99
N LEU A 140 18.35 -2.81 -2.98
CA LEU A 140 17.59 -1.89 -3.82
C LEU A 140 17.99 -0.42 -3.56
N LEU A 141 18.15 -0.05 -2.29
CA LEU A 141 18.52 1.30 -1.87
C LEU A 141 20.03 1.60 -2.07
N GLY A 142 20.87 0.59 -2.37
CA GLY A 142 22.32 0.72 -2.30
C GLY A 142 22.79 1.18 -0.92
N ALA A 143 22.03 0.83 0.14
CA ALA A 143 22.25 1.40 1.46
C ALA A 143 23.52 0.87 2.12
N ASP A 144 24.28 1.75 2.73
CA ASP A 144 25.48 1.44 3.48
C ASP A 144 25.16 0.64 4.78
N PRO A 145 26.17 0.15 5.52
CA PRO A 145 25.94 -0.55 6.78
C PRO A 145 25.19 0.24 7.86
N ALA A 146 25.20 1.58 7.77
CA ALA A 146 24.44 2.47 8.68
C ALA A 146 22.98 2.68 8.19
N GLY A 147 22.61 2.15 7.03
CA GLY A 147 21.27 2.28 6.46
C GLY A 147 21.08 3.56 5.64
N VAL A 148 22.14 4.27 5.30
CA VAL A 148 22.07 5.48 4.45
C VAL A 148 21.96 5.05 3.00
N PRO A 149 20.86 5.45 2.28
CA PRO A 149 20.65 5.05 0.89
C PRO A 149 21.60 5.77 -0.07
N ASP A 150 21.97 5.10 -1.15
CA ASP A 150 22.67 5.71 -2.28
C ASP A 150 21.65 6.07 -3.36
N LEU A 151 21.37 7.36 -3.49
CA LEU A 151 20.39 7.88 -4.47
C LEU A 151 20.81 7.61 -5.91
N HIS A 152 22.11 7.61 -6.20
CA HIS A 152 22.59 7.35 -7.55
C HIS A 152 22.38 5.87 -7.91
N HIS A 153 22.64 4.98 -6.96
CA HIS A 153 22.37 3.55 -7.12
C HIS A 153 20.87 3.31 -7.34
N LEU A 154 20.01 3.86 -6.48
CA LEU A 154 18.55 3.72 -6.60
C LEU A 154 18.02 4.26 -7.94
N ASP A 155 18.49 5.43 -8.38
CA ASP A 155 18.09 6.00 -9.67
C ASP A 155 18.52 5.08 -10.84
N ALA A 156 19.68 4.42 -10.73
CA ALA A 156 20.13 3.46 -11.73
C ALA A 156 19.29 2.18 -11.73
N GLU A 157 18.89 1.67 -10.55
CA GLU A 157 18.00 0.50 -10.42
C GLU A 157 16.58 0.82 -10.97
N LEU A 158 16.05 2.01 -10.71
CA LEU A 158 14.76 2.45 -11.25
C LEU A 158 14.81 2.73 -12.77
N GLY A 159 15.99 3.04 -13.30
CA GLY A 159 16.20 3.25 -14.72
C GLY A 159 15.36 4.39 -15.31
N GLU A 160 14.72 4.14 -16.45
CA GLU A 160 13.99 5.18 -17.21
C GLU A 160 12.77 5.74 -16.45
N VAL A 161 12.21 5.03 -15.49
CA VAL A 161 11.03 5.47 -14.72
C VAL A 161 11.38 6.34 -13.50
N ALA A 162 12.66 6.48 -13.17
CA ALA A 162 13.10 7.23 -11.98
C ALA A 162 12.56 8.67 -11.95
N ASP A 163 12.64 9.38 -13.05
CA ASP A 163 12.19 10.76 -13.13
C ASP A 163 10.66 10.89 -13.11
N GLU A 164 9.94 9.90 -13.65
CA GLU A 164 8.49 9.81 -13.57
C GLU A 164 8.04 9.61 -12.12
N ILE A 165 8.68 8.69 -11.39
CA ILE A 165 8.40 8.43 -9.97
C ILE A 165 8.66 9.69 -9.14
N LYS A 166 9.82 10.35 -9.32
CA LYS A 166 10.13 11.61 -8.63
C LYS A 166 9.07 12.68 -8.87
N ALA A 167 8.56 12.78 -10.10
CA ALA A 167 7.53 13.75 -10.48
C ALA A 167 6.17 13.51 -9.82
N LEU A 168 5.89 12.32 -9.32
CA LEU A 168 4.66 12.02 -8.57
C LEU A 168 4.59 12.77 -7.25
N HIS A 169 5.74 13.07 -6.65
CA HIS A 169 5.82 13.59 -5.28
C HIS A 169 5.86 15.11 -5.23
N HIS A 170 5.29 15.67 -4.16
CA HIS A 170 5.36 17.08 -3.87
C HIS A 170 6.81 17.56 -3.78
N GLY A 171 7.15 18.59 -4.56
CA GLY A 171 8.54 19.07 -4.66
C GLY A 171 9.42 18.27 -5.64
N GLY A 172 8.92 17.20 -6.24
CA GLY A 172 9.61 16.43 -7.28
C GLY A 172 11.02 16.01 -6.89
N ALA A 173 11.97 16.15 -7.79
CA ALA A 173 13.38 15.80 -7.55
C ALA A 173 14.01 16.48 -6.32
N HIS A 174 13.47 17.62 -5.88
CA HIS A 174 13.97 18.31 -4.69
C HIS A 174 13.56 17.61 -3.38
N HIS A 175 12.37 17.02 -3.34
CA HIS A 175 11.89 16.26 -2.19
C HIS A 175 12.44 14.82 -2.16
N TRP A 176 12.81 14.28 -3.31
CA TRP A 176 13.24 12.90 -3.49
C TRP A 176 14.28 12.40 -2.46
N PRO A 177 15.38 13.12 -2.18
CA PRO A 177 16.35 12.68 -1.18
C PRO A 177 15.76 12.49 0.21
N THR A 178 14.84 13.37 0.61
CA THR A 178 14.16 13.30 1.91
C THR A 178 13.24 12.08 1.96
N LEU A 179 12.42 11.89 0.94
CA LEU A 179 11.51 10.75 0.85
C LEU A 179 12.28 9.42 0.92
N ILE A 180 13.37 9.30 0.16
CA ILE A 180 14.18 8.07 0.14
C ILE A 180 14.83 7.81 1.50
N GLN A 181 15.34 8.84 2.18
CA GLN A 181 15.92 8.66 3.51
C GLN A 181 14.88 8.21 4.54
N GLU A 182 13.68 8.81 4.52
CA GLU A 182 12.57 8.44 5.40
C GLU A 182 12.07 7.02 5.12
N THR A 183 11.93 6.66 3.84
CA THR A 183 11.51 5.32 3.40
C THR A 183 12.56 4.27 3.76
N ALA A 184 13.86 4.57 3.55
CA ALA A 184 14.95 3.68 3.93
C ALA A 184 14.91 3.36 5.43
N SER A 185 14.72 4.36 6.27
CA SER A 185 14.56 4.15 7.72
C SER A 185 13.36 3.26 8.02
N MET A 186 12.21 3.51 7.39
CA MET A 186 11.01 2.69 7.57
C MET A 186 11.27 1.23 7.16
N TRP A 187 11.84 0.99 5.99
CA TRP A 187 12.06 -0.36 5.47
C TRP A 187 13.12 -1.15 6.23
N LEU A 188 14.20 -0.48 6.67
CA LEU A 188 15.33 -1.14 7.31
C LEU A 188 15.11 -1.36 8.83
N ASP A 189 14.31 -0.51 9.47
CA ASP A 189 14.10 -0.56 10.92
C ASP A 189 12.79 -1.27 11.32
N TYR A 190 11.88 -1.52 10.37
CA TYR A 190 10.61 -2.18 10.70
C TYR A 190 10.83 -3.62 11.16
N PRO A 191 10.36 -4.00 12.36
CA PRO A 191 10.56 -5.34 12.89
C PRO A 191 9.59 -6.38 12.30
N GLY A 192 8.55 -5.96 11.58
CA GLY A 192 7.41 -6.81 11.19
C GLY A 192 6.36 -6.94 12.30
N LEU A 193 5.29 -7.64 11.98
CA LEU A 193 4.28 -8.06 12.94
C LEU A 193 4.65 -9.43 13.53
N SER A 194 4.48 -9.60 14.83
CA SER A 194 4.67 -10.93 15.42
C SER A 194 3.59 -11.91 14.94
N PRO A 195 3.88 -13.22 14.90
CA PRO A 195 2.90 -14.24 14.52
C PRO A 195 1.60 -14.15 15.33
N ASP A 196 1.69 -13.86 16.63
CA ASP A 196 0.51 -13.72 17.50
C ASP A 196 -0.36 -12.53 17.10
N ARG A 197 0.27 -11.40 16.69
CA ARG A 197 -0.47 -10.22 16.21
C ARG A 197 -1.19 -10.50 14.90
N ILE A 198 -0.58 -11.23 13.98
CA ILE A 198 -1.20 -11.63 12.72
C ILE A 198 -2.34 -12.64 12.97
N ALA A 199 -2.11 -13.63 13.82
CA ALA A 199 -3.15 -14.61 14.19
C ALA A 199 -4.35 -13.98 14.93
N ALA A 200 -4.18 -12.80 15.52
CA ALA A 200 -5.26 -12.06 16.18
C ALA A 200 -6.09 -11.20 15.21
N ILE A 201 -5.71 -11.08 13.93
CA ILE A 201 -6.48 -10.33 12.92
C ILE A 201 -7.78 -11.09 12.61
N GLY A 202 -8.91 -10.58 13.11
CA GLY A 202 -10.23 -11.21 12.94
C GLY A 202 -10.99 -10.76 11.67
N HIS A 203 -10.40 -9.95 10.82
CA HIS A 203 -11.01 -9.48 9.58
C HIS A 203 -11.11 -10.59 8.54
N PRO A 204 -12.20 -10.68 7.73
CA PRO A 204 -12.11 -11.37 6.45
C PRO A 204 -10.96 -10.77 5.65
N ALA A 205 -10.06 -11.60 5.14
CA ALA A 205 -8.86 -11.14 4.47
C ALA A 205 -8.71 -11.80 3.09
N LEU A 206 -8.22 -11.05 2.11
CA LEU A 206 -7.74 -11.58 0.84
C LEU A 206 -6.24 -11.29 0.73
N VAL A 207 -5.44 -12.34 0.54
CA VAL A 207 -4.03 -12.19 0.18
C VAL A 207 -3.91 -12.23 -1.34
N LEU A 208 -3.34 -11.18 -1.93
CA LEU A 208 -3.06 -11.07 -3.36
C LEU A 208 -1.57 -11.26 -3.62
N ALA A 209 -1.23 -12.03 -4.64
CA ALA A 209 0.17 -12.26 -5.03
C ALA A 209 0.32 -12.34 -6.55
N GLY A 210 1.52 -11.98 -7.04
CA GLY A 210 2.01 -12.36 -8.34
C GLY A 210 2.90 -13.60 -8.24
N ASP A 211 2.86 -14.51 -9.21
CA ASP A 211 3.71 -15.71 -9.18
C ASP A 211 5.16 -15.43 -9.66
N ARG A 212 5.42 -14.21 -10.14
CA ARG A 212 6.71 -13.71 -10.60
C ARG A 212 7.20 -12.49 -9.82
N ASP A 213 6.62 -12.26 -8.65
CA ASP A 213 7.04 -11.16 -7.78
C ASP A 213 8.43 -11.46 -7.21
N GLU A 214 9.42 -10.68 -7.65
CA GLU A 214 10.83 -10.82 -7.24
C GLU A 214 11.14 -10.02 -5.97
N ILE A 215 10.29 -9.04 -5.62
CA ILE A 215 10.45 -8.22 -4.42
C ILE A 215 9.83 -8.93 -3.22
N ILE A 216 8.59 -9.40 -3.37
CA ILE A 216 7.89 -10.19 -2.34
C ILE A 216 7.60 -11.58 -2.90
N PRO A 217 8.52 -12.53 -2.74
CA PRO A 217 8.36 -13.88 -3.26
C PRO A 217 7.05 -14.53 -2.84
N LEU A 218 6.45 -15.31 -3.74
CA LEU A 218 5.15 -15.96 -3.53
C LEU A 218 5.07 -16.75 -2.21
N ASP A 219 6.17 -17.37 -1.79
CA ASP A 219 6.21 -18.12 -0.52
C ASP A 219 5.91 -17.25 0.69
N LEU A 220 6.24 -15.96 0.68
CA LEU A 220 5.91 -15.02 1.76
C LEU A 220 4.42 -14.70 1.77
N SER A 221 3.81 -14.52 0.60
CA SER A 221 2.36 -14.34 0.49
C SER A 221 1.61 -15.60 0.93
N ILE A 222 2.10 -16.79 0.60
CA ILE A 222 1.54 -18.06 1.09
C ILE A 222 1.69 -18.18 2.61
N ALA A 223 2.83 -17.76 3.18
CA ALA A 223 3.04 -17.74 4.62
C ALA A 223 2.06 -16.79 5.32
N LEU A 224 1.85 -15.59 4.77
CA LEU A 224 0.87 -14.63 5.26
C LEU A 224 -0.56 -15.20 5.22
N TYR A 225 -0.96 -15.79 4.09
CA TYR A 225 -2.26 -16.47 3.94
C TYR A 225 -2.49 -17.53 5.02
N ARG A 226 -1.47 -18.33 5.32
CA ARG A 226 -1.57 -19.39 6.36
C ARG A 226 -1.58 -18.83 7.77
N ALA A 227 -1.02 -17.66 8.00
CA ALA A 227 -0.96 -17.03 9.31
C ALA A 227 -2.27 -16.28 9.67
N LEU A 228 -3.01 -15.81 8.67
CA LEU A 228 -4.27 -15.09 8.85
C LEU A 228 -5.43 -16.09 9.05
N PRO A 229 -6.25 -15.96 10.12
CA PRO A 229 -7.29 -16.97 10.45
C PRO A 229 -8.42 -17.06 9.43
N HIS A 230 -8.74 -15.96 8.76
CA HIS A 230 -9.90 -15.84 7.87
C HIS A 230 -9.49 -15.35 6.48
N ALA A 231 -8.42 -15.93 5.93
CA ALA A 231 -7.87 -15.48 4.66
C ALA A 231 -8.29 -16.36 3.48
N GLU A 232 -8.44 -15.71 2.34
CA GLU A 232 -8.46 -16.29 1.00
C GLU A 232 -7.15 -15.95 0.29
N LEU A 233 -6.74 -16.72 -0.70
CA LEU A 233 -5.54 -16.46 -1.51
C LEU A 233 -5.90 -16.36 -2.98
N SER A 234 -5.45 -15.32 -3.64
CA SER A 234 -5.51 -15.17 -5.09
C SER A 234 -4.11 -14.92 -5.65
N VAL A 235 -3.69 -15.78 -6.58
CA VAL A 235 -2.40 -15.68 -7.24
C VAL A 235 -2.61 -15.38 -8.71
N SER A 236 -2.04 -14.26 -9.18
CA SER A 236 -2.10 -13.87 -10.59
C SER A 236 -0.91 -14.47 -11.35
N PRO A 237 -1.17 -15.23 -12.44
CA PRO A 237 -0.11 -15.84 -13.22
C PRO A 237 0.68 -14.79 -14.02
N PHE A 238 2.00 -15.03 -14.18
CA PHE A 238 2.94 -14.16 -14.89
C PHE A 238 2.94 -12.69 -14.39
N ALA A 239 2.59 -12.49 -13.14
CA ALA A 239 2.53 -11.16 -12.51
C ALA A 239 3.76 -10.93 -11.63
N ASP A 240 4.49 -9.86 -11.91
CA ASP A 240 5.57 -9.32 -11.11
C ASP A 240 5.05 -8.34 -10.04
N HIS A 241 5.94 -7.66 -9.34
CA HIS A 241 5.57 -6.74 -8.26
C HIS A 241 4.78 -5.52 -8.73
N ILE A 242 5.01 -5.04 -9.97
CA ILE A 242 4.33 -3.85 -10.50
C ILE A 242 3.05 -4.18 -11.29
N ALA A 243 2.72 -5.46 -11.44
CA ALA A 243 1.58 -5.88 -12.26
C ALA A 243 0.23 -5.23 -11.89
N PRO A 244 -0.12 -4.99 -10.60
CA PRO A 244 -1.38 -4.32 -10.27
C PRO A 244 -1.46 -2.88 -10.78
N THR A 245 -0.32 -2.23 -10.98
CA THR A 245 -0.23 -0.81 -11.35
C THR A 245 -0.08 -0.61 -12.86
N THR A 246 0.06 -1.70 -13.64
CA THR A 246 0.18 -1.63 -15.10
C THR A 246 -1.16 -1.90 -15.79
N PRO A 247 -1.56 -1.10 -16.79
CA PRO A 247 -2.87 -1.23 -17.46
C PRO A 247 -3.14 -2.63 -18.02
N GLU A 248 -2.12 -3.29 -18.57
CA GLU A 248 -2.24 -4.60 -19.23
C GLU A 248 -2.41 -5.74 -18.22
N ARG A 249 -2.03 -5.54 -16.96
CA ARG A 249 -1.97 -6.56 -15.91
C ARG A 249 -2.94 -6.31 -14.75
N ALA A 250 -3.46 -5.10 -14.59
CA ALA A 250 -4.34 -4.72 -13.48
C ALA A 250 -5.66 -5.51 -13.44
N GLY A 251 -6.14 -6.00 -14.58
CA GLY A 251 -7.45 -6.67 -14.70
C GLY A 251 -7.67 -7.82 -13.71
N PRO A 252 -6.81 -8.82 -13.63
CA PRO A 252 -6.94 -9.92 -12.66
C PRO A 252 -6.99 -9.47 -11.21
N PHE A 253 -6.18 -8.47 -10.82
CA PHE A 253 -6.17 -7.90 -9.48
C PHE A 253 -7.47 -7.15 -9.19
N ALA A 254 -7.93 -6.30 -10.09
CA ALA A 254 -9.21 -5.60 -9.95
C ALA A 254 -10.38 -6.58 -9.84
N ALA A 255 -10.38 -7.66 -10.62
CA ALA A 255 -11.42 -8.69 -10.56
C ALA A 255 -11.44 -9.41 -9.20
N ALA A 256 -10.27 -9.78 -8.67
CA ALA A 256 -10.15 -10.42 -7.36
C ALA A 256 -10.60 -9.47 -6.23
N ILE A 257 -10.18 -8.19 -6.27
CA ILE A 257 -10.61 -7.16 -5.33
C ILE A 257 -12.14 -7.00 -5.37
N ALA A 258 -12.73 -6.85 -6.57
CA ALA A 258 -14.17 -6.67 -6.73
C ALA A 258 -14.97 -7.88 -6.25
N ASP A 259 -14.54 -9.10 -6.58
CA ASP A 259 -15.23 -10.32 -6.15
C ASP A 259 -15.22 -10.45 -4.63
N PHE A 260 -14.05 -10.29 -4.00
CA PHE A 260 -13.92 -10.35 -2.56
C PHE A 260 -14.74 -9.26 -1.86
N ALA A 261 -14.62 -8.00 -2.32
CA ALA A 261 -15.38 -6.89 -1.76
C ALA A 261 -16.89 -7.14 -1.80
N ARG A 262 -17.45 -7.57 -2.94
CA ARG A 262 -18.90 -7.87 -3.06
C ARG A 262 -19.37 -8.96 -2.13
N ARG A 263 -18.57 -10.00 -1.88
CA ARG A 263 -18.94 -11.10 -0.99
C ARG A 263 -18.93 -10.71 0.49
N HIS A 264 -18.17 -9.70 0.85
CA HIS A 264 -17.94 -9.31 2.25
C HIS A 264 -18.48 -7.93 2.62
N THR A 265 -19.01 -7.16 1.66
CA THR A 265 -19.79 -5.94 1.94
C THR A 265 -21.27 -6.30 1.87
N THR A 266 -21.97 -6.23 2.99
CA THR A 266 -23.44 -6.28 2.99
C THR A 266 -23.97 -5.00 2.37
N ALA A 267 -24.91 -5.14 1.43
CA ALA A 267 -25.64 -4.04 0.83
C ALA A 267 -26.46 -3.26 1.88
#